data_73ed3394292448d400c148dab7b723f7
#
_entry.id   73ed3394292448d400c148dab7b723f7
#
_cell.length_a   1.000
_cell.length_b   1.000
_cell.length_c   1.000
_cell.angle_alpha   90.00
_cell.angle_beta   90.00
_cell.angle_gamma   90.00
#
_symmetry.space_group_name_H-M   'P 1'
#
loop_
_entity.id
_entity.type
_entity.pdbx_description
1 polymer ?
#
loop_
_entity_poly.entity_id
_entity_poly.type
_entity_poly.pdbx_seq_one_letter_code
_entity_poly.pdbx_strand_id
1 'polypeptide(L)'
;MQLRFEIPEGFWSLFRSVNRETYIEALMAINEEYQYSNYFLTREVCIQVLRDLYMKKQIELKREEDETEFDMLETPSARILNWLIRKGWLKKIEDYNTLVTNIVIPDYAAIFVDAFERLSTEDLEETEIYIQNVYATLFSFKNDPRVNLNMLRTALINTRRLNKALQDMLHNMDKFFARLLEQQFYGDLLKEHLDGYVEEIVRKKYHILKTSDNFYIYKTDIKECLRQMRDDEEWIEKIRERARATGDTGEDVLELLDMI
;
A
#
# COMPACT_ATOMS: atom_id res chain seq x y z
N MET A 1 -1.71 12.55 -22.46
CA MET A 1 -1.03 11.57 -21.59
C MET A 1 -1.59 10.20 -21.95
N GLN A 2 -0.74 9.30 -22.44
CA GLN A 2 -1.19 7.95 -22.81
C GLN A 2 -0.90 7.04 -21.62
N LEU A 3 -1.91 6.33 -21.14
CA LEU A 3 -1.71 5.37 -20.05
C LEU A 3 -0.80 4.23 -20.54
N ARG A 4 0.05 3.71 -19.65
CA ARG A 4 0.95 2.58 -19.95
C ARG A 4 0.20 1.30 -20.30
N PHE A 5 -1.04 1.16 -19.82
CA PHE A 5 -1.88 -0.01 -20.01
C PHE A 5 -3.22 0.39 -20.66
N GLU A 6 -3.75 -0.44 -21.53
CA GLU A 6 -5.12 -0.34 -21.97
C GLU A 6 -6.03 -0.91 -20.87
N ILE A 7 -6.74 -0.01 -20.20
CA ILE A 7 -7.72 -0.37 -19.18
C ILE A 7 -9.08 -0.53 -19.85
N PRO A 8 -9.77 -1.67 -19.68
CA PRO A 8 -11.10 -1.87 -20.25
C PRO A 8 -12.09 -0.81 -19.75
N GLU A 9 -13.00 -0.35 -20.62
CA GLU A 9 -13.98 0.68 -20.25
C GLU A 9 -14.88 0.24 -19.08
N GLY A 10 -15.24 -1.04 -19.04
CA GLY A 10 -16.02 -1.64 -17.95
C GLY A 10 -15.33 -1.60 -16.58
N PHE A 11 -14.01 -1.45 -16.53
CA PHE A 11 -13.23 -1.40 -15.28
C PHE A 11 -13.73 -0.29 -14.34
N TRP A 12 -14.03 0.87 -14.86
CA TRP A 12 -14.46 2.04 -14.09
C TRP A 12 -15.86 1.90 -13.49
N SER A 13 -16.64 0.90 -13.92
CA SER A 13 -17.98 0.65 -13.38
C SER A 13 -17.98 0.22 -11.91
N LEU A 14 -16.88 -0.35 -11.40
CA LEU A 14 -16.75 -0.74 -9.99
C LEU A 14 -17.03 0.42 -9.05
N PHE A 15 -16.51 1.61 -9.34
CA PHE A 15 -16.66 2.79 -8.47
C PHE A 15 -18.10 3.32 -8.41
N ARG A 16 -18.94 2.93 -9.36
CA ARG A 16 -20.37 3.30 -9.44
C ARG A 16 -21.31 2.17 -9.09
N SER A 17 -20.78 0.96 -8.88
CA SER A 17 -21.56 -0.22 -8.52
C SER A 17 -22.26 -0.05 -7.18
N VAL A 18 -23.45 -0.63 -7.05
CA VAL A 18 -24.19 -0.71 -5.79
C VAL A 18 -23.54 -1.68 -4.80
N ASN A 19 -22.70 -2.60 -5.31
CA ASN A 19 -21.95 -3.59 -4.53
C ASN A 19 -20.45 -3.25 -4.45
N ARG A 20 -20.04 -1.99 -4.68
CA ARG A 20 -18.62 -1.60 -4.79
C ARG A 20 -17.76 -2.06 -3.63
N GLU A 21 -18.26 -1.96 -2.40
CA GLU A 21 -17.53 -2.37 -1.20
C GLU A 21 -17.30 -3.88 -1.18
N THR A 22 -18.33 -4.65 -1.52
CA THR A 22 -18.24 -6.11 -1.65
C THR A 22 -17.23 -6.53 -2.73
N TYR A 23 -17.21 -5.84 -3.88
CA TYR A 23 -16.26 -6.15 -4.95
C TYR A 23 -14.83 -5.76 -4.58
N ILE A 24 -14.62 -4.64 -3.88
CA ILE A 24 -13.31 -4.23 -3.36
C ILE A 24 -12.80 -5.27 -2.35
N GLU A 25 -13.62 -5.68 -1.39
CA GLU A 25 -13.26 -6.71 -0.42
C GLU A 25 -12.98 -8.08 -1.09
N ALA A 26 -13.76 -8.42 -2.11
CA ALA A 26 -13.54 -9.63 -2.90
C ALA A 26 -12.20 -9.61 -3.62
N LEU A 27 -11.82 -8.47 -4.21
CA LEU A 27 -10.52 -8.29 -4.86
C LEU A 27 -9.36 -8.39 -3.87
N MET A 28 -9.48 -7.76 -2.68
CA MET A 28 -8.46 -7.86 -1.64
C MET A 28 -8.31 -9.31 -1.13
N ALA A 29 -9.42 -10.03 -0.91
CA ALA A 29 -9.36 -11.42 -0.47
C ALA A 29 -8.73 -12.36 -1.53
N ILE A 30 -9.03 -12.13 -2.82
CA ILE A 30 -8.38 -12.87 -3.92
C ILE A 30 -6.89 -12.51 -4.00
N ASN A 31 -6.53 -11.25 -3.81
CA ASN A 31 -5.13 -10.80 -3.84
C ASN A 31 -4.33 -11.40 -2.69
N GLU A 32 -4.89 -11.46 -1.48
CA GLU A 32 -4.27 -12.11 -0.33
C GLU A 32 -3.93 -13.57 -0.65
N GLU A 33 -4.88 -14.34 -1.18
CA GLU A 33 -4.63 -15.73 -1.58
C GLU A 33 -3.60 -15.83 -2.72
N TYR A 34 -3.63 -14.87 -3.66
CA TYR A 34 -2.70 -14.81 -4.77
C TYR A 34 -1.25 -14.61 -4.31
N GLN A 35 -1.01 -13.80 -3.27
CA GLN A 35 0.31 -13.56 -2.69
C GLN A 35 0.92 -14.82 -2.04
N TYR A 36 0.08 -15.71 -1.50
CA TYR A 36 0.53 -16.97 -0.89
C TYR A 36 0.63 -18.12 -1.89
N SER A 37 0.14 -17.95 -3.12
CA SER A 37 0.18 -18.95 -4.15
C SER A 37 1.46 -18.87 -4.98
N ASN A 38 2.10 -19.99 -5.22
CA ASN A 38 3.29 -20.05 -6.10
C ASN A 38 2.94 -19.97 -7.60
N TYR A 39 1.66 -20.09 -7.93
CA TYR A 39 1.13 -20.11 -9.30
C TYR A 39 -0.17 -19.32 -9.38
N PHE A 40 -0.82 -19.38 -10.54
CA PHE A 40 -2.13 -18.77 -10.73
C PHE A 40 -3.18 -19.44 -9.84
N LEU A 41 -4.17 -18.66 -9.39
CA LEU A 41 -5.32 -19.21 -8.69
C LEU A 41 -6.27 -19.87 -9.67
N THR A 42 -6.77 -21.06 -9.32
CA THR A 42 -7.83 -21.68 -10.11
C THR A 42 -9.18 -21.00 -9.81
N ARG A 43 -10.11 -21.15 -10.75
CA ARG A 43 -11.47 -20.61 -10.58
C ARG A 43 -12.15 -21.16 -9.32
N GLU A 44 -11.91 -22.42 -9.00
CA GLU A 44 -12.46 -23.11 -7.83
C GLU A 44 -11.95 -22.51 -6.52
N VAL A 45 -10.65 -22.23 -6.44
CA VAL A 45 -10.03 -21.56 -5.28
C VAL A 45 -10.61 -20.16 -5.09
N CYS A 46 -10.72 -19.37 -6.16
CA CYS A 46 -11.33 -18.04 -6.07
C CYS A 46 -12.79 -18.11 -5.58
N ILE A 47 -13.58 -19.07 -6.07
CA ILE A 47 -14.97 -19.26 -5.60
C ILE A 47 -14.99 -19.66 -4.12
N GLN A 48 -14.05 -20.49 -3.66
CA GLN A 48 -13.97 -20.89 -2.26
C GLN A 48 -13.64 -19.68 -1.36
N VAL A 49 -12.61 -18.90 -1.71
CA VAL A 49 -12.24 -17.66 -1.00
C VAL A 49 -13.44 -16.71 -0.89
N LEU A 50 -14.13 -16.48 -1.99
CA LEU A 50 -15.31 -15.60 -2.02
C LEU A 50 -16.50 -16.17 -1.25
N ARG A 51 -16.64 -17.49 -1.18
CA ARG A 51 -17.67 -18.14 -0.36
C ARG A 51 -17.41 -17.93 1.12
N ASP A 52 -16.15 -18.08 1.54
CA ASP A 52 -15.75 -17.92 2.94
C ASP A 52 -15.93 -16.46 3.37
N LEU A 53 -15.55 -15.50 2.51
CA LEU A 53 -15.80 -14.08 2.73
C LEU A 53 -17.29 -13.76 2.86
N TYR A 54 -18.11 -14.28 1.94
CA TYR A 54 -19.55 -14.08 1.90
C TYR A 54 -20.24 -14.63 3.16
N MET A 55 -19.87 -15.85 3.56
CA MET A 55 -20.42 -16.48 4.76
C MET A 55 -20.01 -15.76 6.05
N LYS A 56 -18.76 -15.32 6.15
CA LYS A 56 -18.23 -14.61 7.32
C LYS A 56 -18.91 -13.26 7.57
N LYS A 57 -19.23 -12.53 6.50
CA LYS A 57 -19.75 -11.15 6.58
C LYS A 57 -21.26 -11.05 6.39
N GLN A 58 -21.96 -12.13 6.08
CA GLN A 58 -23.40 -12.13 5.76
C GLN A 58 -23.77 -11.06 4.71
N ILE A 59 -22.98 -11.00 3.63
CA ILE A 59 -23.10 -9.96 2.61
C ILE A 59 -24.44 -10.12 1.86
N GLU A 60 -25.17 -9.02 1.68
CA GLU A 60 -26.35 -8.96 0.81
C GLU A 60 -25.94 -8.41 -0.56
N LEU A 61 -25.88 -9.31 -1.57
CA LEU A 61 -25.49 -8.92 -2.92
C LEU A 61 -26.71 -8.40 -3.69
N LYS A 62 -26.70 -7.12 -4.00
CA LYS A 62 -27.76 -6.47 -4.82
C LYS A 62 -27.57 -6.80 -6.29
N ARG A 63 -28.66 -6.69 -7.06
CA ARG A 63 -28.62 -6.89 -8.51
C ARG A 63 -27.96 -5.69 -9.17
N GLU A 64 -27.02 -5.95 -10.07
CA GLU A 64 -26.40 -4.92 -10.92
C GLU A 64 -27.25 -4.69 -12.18
N GLU A 65 -27.13 -3.50 -12.77
CA GLU A 65 -27.92 -3.13 -13.96
C GLU A 65 -27.65 -4.02 -15.18
N ASP A 66 -26.45 -4.58 -15.27
CA ASP A 66 -25.99 -5.41 -16.39
C ASP A 66 -26.06 -6.92 -16.10
N GLU A 67 -26.62 -7.32 -14.95
CA GLU A 67 -26.85 -8.73 -14.64
C GLU A 67 -28.11 -9.28 -15.33
N THR A 68 -27.92 -10.43 -15.95
CA THR A 68 -29.03 -11.19 -16.59
C THR A 68 -29.75 -12.07 -15.56
N GLU A 69 -30.90 -12.63 -15.97
CA GLU A 69 -31.61 -13.62 -15.15
C GLU A 69 -30.78 -14.88 -14.91
N PHE A 70 -29.91 -15.25 -15.85
CA PHE A 70 -29.00 -16.38 -15.68
C PHE A 70 -27.93 -16.13 -14.61
N ASP A 71 -27.41 -14.92 -14.54
CA ASP A 71 -26.45 -14.54 -13.48
C ASP A 71 -27.10 -14.69 -12.10
N MET A 72 -28.40 -14.43 -11.97
CA MET A 72 -29.13 -14.54 -10.70
C MET A 72 -29.35 -15.99 -10.23
N LEU A 73 -29.18 -16.98 -11.12
CA LEU A 73 -29.25 -18.41 -10.77
C LEU A 73 -27.92 -18.94 -10.20
N GLU A 74 -26.84 -18.20 -10.39
CA GLU A 74 -25.53 -18.57 -9.86
C GLU A 74 -25.42 -18.28 -8.35
N THR A 75 -24.45 -18.95 -7.70
CA THR A 75 -24.12 -18.63 -6.30
C THR A 75 -23.58 -17.22 -6.18
N PRO A 76 -23.77 -16.53 -5.05
CA PRO A 76 -23.24 -15.18 -4.85
C PRO A 76 -21.75 -15.06 -5.14
N SER A 77 -20.95 -16.04 -4.71
CA SER A 77 -19.51 -16.09 -4.96
C SER A 77 -19.17 -16.18 -6.44
N ALA A 78 -19.92 -16.99 -7.20
CA ALA A 78 -19.74 -17.11 -8.64
C ALA A 78 -20.17 -15.82 -9.38
N ARG A 79 -21.26 -15.17 -8.93
CA ARG A 79 -21.70 -13.88 -9.47
C ARG A 79 -20.65 -12.80 -9.29
N ILE A 80 -20.08 -12.67 -8.07
CA ILE A 80 -19.00 -11.72 -7.77
C ILE A 80 -17.82 -11.99 -8.71
N LEU A 81 -17.33 -13.22 -8.78
CA LEU A 81 -16.19 -13.59 -9.61
C LEU A 81 -16.45 -13.30 -11.10
N ASN A 82 -17.61 -13.71 -11.63
CA ASN A 82 -17.95 -13.50 -13.03
C ASN A 82 -18.13 -12.01 -13.37
N TRP A 83 -18.67 -11.22 -12.45
CA TRP A 83 -18.78 -9.77 -12.61
C TRP A 83 -17.39 -9.11 -12.68
N LEU A 84 -16.48 -9.44 -11.75
CA LEU A 84 -15.12 -8.93 -11.74
C LEU A 84 -14.35 -9.29 -13.02
N ILE A 85 -14.53 -10.50 -13.54
CA ILE A 85 -13.95 -10.92 -14.82
C ILE A 85 -14.54 -10.12 -15.99
N ARG A 86 -15.86 -10.00 -16.07
CA ARG A 86 -16.58 -9.26 -17.11
C ARG A 86 -16.19 -7.79 -17.16
N LYS A 87 -15.94 -7.19 -16.01
CA LYS A 87 -15.50 -5.80 -15.88
C LYS A 87 -13.99 -5.59 -16.07
N GLY A 88 -13.21 -6.65 -16.18
CA GLY A 88 -11.77 -6.59 -16.46
C GLY A 88 -10.89 -6.38 -15.22
N TRP A 89 -11.45 -6.52 -14.01
CA TRP A 89 -10.66 -6.56 -12.77
C TRP A 89 -9.88 -7.85 -12.61
N LEU A 90 -10.41 -8.94 -13.16
CA LEU A 90 -9.79 -10.25 -13.24
C LEU A 90 -9.79 -10.74 -14.68
N LYS A 91 -8.85 -11.61 -15.03
CA LYS A 91 -8.80 -12.28 -16.33
C LYS A 91 -8.79 -13.79 -16.16
N LYS A 92 -9.47 -14.48 -17.10
CA LYS A 92 -9.35 -15.92 -17.24
C LYS A 92 -8.18 -16.26 -18.16
N ILE A 93 -7.39 -17.23 -17.78
CA ILE A 93 -6.38 -17.86 -18.61
C ILE A 93 -6.68 -19.36 -18.63
N GLU A 94 -6.99 -19.87 -19.79
CA GLU A 94 -7.22 -21.31 -19.97
C GLU A 94 -5.89 -22.01 -20.23
N ASP A 95 -5.56 -22.98 -19.40
CA ASP A 95 -4.44 -23.86 -19.65
C ASP A 95 -4.94 -25.04 -20.51
N TYR A 96 -4.61 -24.99 -21.79
CA TYR A 96 -5.02 -26.01 -22.76
C TYR A 96 -4.45 -27.40 -22.48
N ASN A 97 -3.40 -27.52 -21.65
CA ASN A 97 -2.80 -28.82 -21.31
C ASN A 97 -3.53 -29.50 -20.15
N THR A 98 -3.98 -28.72 -19.18
CA THR A 98 -4.60 -29.24 -17.94
C THR A 98 -6.13 -29.05 -17.92
N LEU A 99 -6.70 -28.31 -18.88
CA LEU A 99 -8.11 -27.90 -18.92
C LEU A 99 -8.56 -27.14 -17.66
N VAL A 100 -7.60 -26.53 -16.94
CA VAL A 100 -7.87 -25.75 -15.74
C VAL A 100 -8.04 -24.28 -16.14
N THR A 101 -9.08 -23.64 -15.59
CA THR A 101 -9.29 -22.21 -15.75
C THR A 101 -8.57 -21.47 -14.62
N ASN A 102 -7.51 -20.76 -14.97
CA ASN A 102 -6.77 -19.91 -14.06
C ASN A 102 -7.33 -18.49 -14.05
N ILE A 103 -7.28 -17.85 -12.90
CA ILE A 103 -7.67 -16.46 -12.69
C ILE A 103 -6.40 -15.67 -12.38
N VAL A 104 -6.26 -14.51 -13.01
CA VAL A 104 -5.15 -13.59 -12.77
C VAL A 104 -5.65 -12.19 -12.54
N ILE A 105 -4.92 -11.43 -11.74
CA ILE A 105 -5.12 -10.00 -11.53
C ILE A 105 -4.23 -9.29 -12.56
N PRO A 106 -4.80 -8.54 -13.53
CA PRO A 106 -3.99 -7.77 -14.49
C PRO A 106 -3.17 -6.68 -13.79
N ASP A 107 -2.01 -6.33 -14.34
CA ASP A 107 -1.09 -5.32 -13.76
C ASP A 107 -1.78 -4.00 -13.40
N TYR A 108 -2.67 -3.51 -14.28
CA TYR A 108 -3.42 -2.28 -13.99
C TYR A 108 -4.39 -2.46 -12.82
N ALA A 109 -5.01 -3.63 -12.66
CA ALA A 109 -5.91 -3.91 -11.55
C ALA A 109 -5.14 -4.09 -10.23
N ALA A 110 -3.99 -4.74 -10.26
CA ALA A 110 -3.12 -4.90 -9.09
C ALA A 110 -2.77 -3.56 -8.44
N ILE A 111 -2.46 -2.52 -9.24
CA ILE A 111 -2.19 -1.16 -8.74
C ILE A 111 -3.36 -0.61 -7.91
N PHE A 112 -4.60 -0.86 -8.36
CA PHE A 112 -5.79 -0.40 -7.62
C PHE A 112 -6.08 -1.26 -6.39
N VAL A 113 -5.84 -2.57 -6.47
CA VAL A 113 -5.99 -3.47 -5.32
C VAL A 113 -5.00 -3.08 -4.20
N ASP A 114 -3.73 -2.84 -4.53
CA ASP A 114 -2.75 -2.29 -3.59
C ASP A 114 -3.21 -0.96 -2.96
N ALA A 115 -3.85 -0.10 -3.76
CA ALA A 115 -4.40 1.15 -3.25
C ALA A 115 -5.58 0.91 -2.28
N PHE A 116 -6.45 -0.07 -2.56
CA PHE A 116 -7.54 -0.43 -1.64
C PHE A 116 -7.02 -1.04 -0.34
N GLU A 117 -6.00 -1.89 -0.39
CA GLU A 117 -5.35 -2.45 0.79
C GLU A 117 -4.80 -1.33 1.69
N ARG A 118 -4.11 -0.35 1.10
CA ARG A 118 -3.61 0.83 1.83
C ARG A 118 -4.70 1.70 2.42
N LEU A 119 -5.86 1.80 1.77
CA LEU A 119 -7.01 2.55 2.29
C LEU A 119 -7.73 1.81 3.43
N SER A 120 -7.61 0.48 3.49
CA SER A 120 -8.24 -0.36 4.50
C SER A 120 -7.34 -0.64 5.72
N THR A 121 -6.02 -0.51 5.55
CA THR A 121 -5.05 -0.69 6.64
C THR A 121 -4.81 0.66 7.33
N GLU A 122 -4.87 0.69 8.64
CA GLU A 122 -4.40 1.86 9.40
C GLU A 122 -2.86 1.86 9.36
N ASP A 123 -2.27 2.78 8.60
CA ASP A 123 -0.83 2.92 8.28
C ASP A 123 0.07 3.29 9.49
N LEU A 124 -0.18 2.72 10.66
CA LEU A 124 0.56 3.06 11.87
C LEU A 124 1.95 2.41 11.92
N GLU A 125 2.11 1.24 11.30
CA GLU A 125 3.39 0.50 11.29
C GLU A 125 4.32 0.95 10.14
N GLU A 126 3.80 1.54 9.07
CA GLU A 126 4.60 1.92 7.90
C GLU A 126 5.67 2.97 8.22
N THR A 127 5.37 3.93 9.09
CA THR A 127 6.31 5.02 9.43
C THR A 127 7.57 4.47 10.10
N GLU A 128 7.41 3.50 11.00
CA GLU A 128 8.53 2.85 11.69
C GLU A 128 9.37 2.02 10.71
N ILE A 129 8.72 1.28 9.84
CA ILE A 129 9.38 0.48 8.79
C ILE A 129 10.18 1.39 7.86
N TYR A 130 9.64 2.53 7.44
CA TYR A 130 10.36 3.43 6.53
C TYR A 130 11.62 4.02 7.17
N ILE A 131 11.57 4.47 8.43
CA ILE A 131 12.76 5.05 9.07
C ILE A 131 13.85 4.00 9.31
N GLN A 132 13.46 2.78 9.71
CA GLN A 132 14.39 1.66 9.86
C GLN A 132 15.04 1.29 8.52
N ASN A 133 14.26 1.25 7.44
CA ASN A 133 14.77 0.98 6.11
C ASN A 133 15.72 2.06 5.60
N VAL A 134 15.44 3.34 5.87
CA VAL A 134 16.35 4.45 5.54
C VAL A 134 17.67 4.27 6.28
N TYR A 135 17.61 4.05 7.59
CA TYR A 135 18.79 3.84 8.41
C TYR A 135 19.63 2.64 7.95
N ALA A 136 19.00 1.47 7.80
CA ALA A 136 19.69 0.24 7.39
C ALA A 136 20.31 0.38 5.99
N THR A 137 19.62 1.05 5.06
CA THR A 137 20.12 1.27 3.71
C THR A 137 21.32 2.22 3.70
N LEU A 138 21.26 3.32 4.44
CA LEU A 138 22.37 4.28 4.55
C LEU A 138 23.57 3.67 5.24
N PHE A 139 23.34 2.93 6.34
CA PHE A 139 24.41 2.26 7.07
C PHE A 139 25.10 1.19 6.20
N SER A 140 24.34 0.41 5.47
CA SER A 140 24.87 -0.58 4.53
C SER A 140 25.63 0.10 3.38
N PHE A 141 25.07 1.18 2.82
CA PHE A 141 25.71 1.93 1.75
C PHE A 141 27.08 2.50 2.17
N LYS A 142 27.16 3.04 3.39
CA LYS A 142 28.42 3.58 3.90
C LYS A 142 29.50 2.52 4.09
N ASN A 143 29.12 1.31 4.54
CA ASN A 143 30.07 0.30 5.01
C ASN A 143 30.36 -0.81 3.99
N ASP A 144 29.56 -0.98 2.94
CA ASP A 144 29.79 -2.02 1.93
C ASP A 144 30.56 -1.46 0.71
N PRO A 145 31.75 -1.99 0.43
CA PRO A 145 32.54 -1.56 -0.72
C PRO A 145 31.92 -1.91 -2.09
N ARG A 146 30.86 -2.73 -2.15
CA ARG A 146 30.19 -3.18 -3.38
C ARG A 146 28.95 -2.38 -3.72
N VAL A 147 28.64 -1.35 -2.99
CA VAL A 147 27.40 -0.56 -3.16
C VAL A 147 27.34 0.19 -4.49
N ASN A 148 26.13 0.42 -4.93
CA ASN A 148 25.81 1.26 -6.09
C ASN A 148 24.81 2.37 -5.68
N LEU A 149 24.68 3.41 -6.50
CA LEU A 149 23.80 4.55 -6.22
C LEU A 149 22.32 4.17 -6.11
N ASN A 150 21.91 3.01 -6.59
CA ASN A 150 20.52 2.55 -6.42
C ASN A 150 20.13 2.38 -4.95
N MET A 151 21.09 2.08 -4.06
CA MET A 151 20.82 2.04 -2.63
C MET A 151 20.46 3.42 -2.08
N LEU A 152 21.17 4.49 -2.49
CA LEU A 152 20.79 5.86 -2.12
C LEU A 152 19.43 6.27 -2.71
N ARG A 153 19.14 5.87 -3.95
CA ARG A 153 17.81 6.09 -4.54
C ARG A 153 16.72 5.37 -3.76
N THR A 154 16.99 4.16 -3.28
CA THR A 154 16.07 3.42 -2.40
C THR A 154 15.88 4.14 -1.07
N ALA A 155 16.95 4.62 -0.44
CA ALA A 155 16.86 5.42 0.79
C ALA A 155 16.03 6.70 0.55
N LEU A 156 16.24 7.40 -0.56
CA LEU A 156 15.49 8.60 -0.93
C LEU A 156 13.99 8.30 -1.12
N ILE A 157 13.64 7.19 -1.79
CA ILE A 157 12.25 6.77 -1.97
C ILE A 157 11.60 6.52 -0.60
N ASN A 158 12.27 5.81 0.30
CA ASN A 158 11.76 5.53 1.65
C ASN A 158 11.66 6.82 2.49
N THR A 159 12.60 7.76 2.37
CA THR A 159 12.53 9.08 3.03
C THR A 159 11.31 9.89 2.55
N ARG A 160 11.05 9.89 1.24
CA ARG A 160 9.86 10.56 0.69
C ARG A 160 8.56 9.92 1.17
N ARG A 161 8.51 8.58 1.26
CA ARG A 161 7.35 7.85 1.82
C ARG A 161 7.16 8.17 3.30
N LEU A 162 8.24 8.17 4.09
CA LEU A 162 8.22 8.57 5.50
C LEU A 162 7.67 9.99 5.66
N ASN A 163 8.19 10.94 4.89
CA ASN A 163 7.74 12.33 4.96
C ASN A 163 6.25 12.46 4.61
N LYS A 164 5.79 11.75 3.58
CA LYS A 164 4.37 11.70 3.23
C LYS A 164 3.53 11.11 4.36
N ALA A 165 3.92 9.98 4.93
CA ALA A 165 3.20 9.35 6.03
C ALA A 165 3.09 10.26 7.26
N LEU A 166 4.17 11.00 7.59
CA LEU A 166 4.15 12.02 8.66
C LEU A 166 3.23 13.19 8.35
N GLN A 167 3.19 13.67 7.10
CA GLN A 167 2.29 14.73 6.65
C GLN A 167 0.82 14.27 6.73
N ASP A 168 0.52 13.08 6.26
CA ASP A 168 -0.82 12.50 6.31
C ASP A 168 -1.29 12.32 7.77
N MET A 169 -0.40 11.90 8.67
CA MET A 169 -0.66 11.82 10.10
C MET A 169 -1.01 13.19 10.70
N LEU A 170 -0.21 14.23 10.40
CA LEU A 170 -0.47 15.59 10.86
C LEU A 170 -1.82 16.11 10.35
N HIS A 171 -2.10 15.91 9.06
CA HIS A 171 -3.37 16.32 8.46
C HIS A 171 -4.59 15.60 9.09
N ASN A 172 -4.47 14.32 9.40
CA ASN A 172 -5.52 13.58 10.09
C ASN A 172 -5.72 14.06 11.53
N MET A 173 -4.65 14.45 12.22
CA MET A 173 -4.75 15.09 13.53
C MET A 173 -5.49 16.43 13.47
N ASP A 174 -5.16 17.29 12.50
CA ASP A 174 -5.83 18.58 12.32
C ASP A 174 -7.33 18.41 12.05
N LYS A 175 -7.70 17.47 11.17
CA LYS A 175 -9.11 17.13 10.93
C LYS A 175 -9.82 16.62 12.18
N PHE A 176 -9.14 15.82 12.98
CA PHE A 176 -9.69 15.31 14.23
C PHE A 176 -9.94 16.46 15.22
N PHE A 177 -8.97 17.35 15.42
CA PHE A 177 -9.15 18.52 16.28
C PHE A 177 -10.23 19.46 15.77
N ALA A 178 -10.34 19.69 14.46
CA ALA A 178 -11.41 20.49 13.88
C ALA A 178 -12.79 19.91 14.20
N ARG A 179 -12.97 18.60 14.04
CA ARG A 179 -14.23 17.91 14.41
C ARG A 179 -14.54 18.01 15.91
N LEU A 180 -13.53 17.90 16.78
CA LEU A 180 -13.70 18.07 18.21
C LEU A 180 -14.18 19.49 18.56
N LEU A 181 -13.63 20.52 17.91
CA LEU A 181 -14.01 21.91 18.11
C LEU A 181 -15.43 22.20 17.60
N GLU A 182 -15.85 21.59 16.48
CA GLU A 182 -17.20 21.69 15.94
C GLU A 182 -18.25 21.02 16.84
N GLN A 183 -17.88 19.98 17.58
CA GLN A 183 -18.77 19.23 18.48
C GLN A 183 -18.89 19.82 19.89
N GLN A 184 -18.22 20.92 20.24
CA GLN A 184 -18.31 21.58 21.56
C GLN A 184 -19.72 22.01 21.96
N PHE A 185 -20.73 21.93 21.09
CA PHE A 185 -22.12 22.23 21.37
C PHE A 185 -22.94 21.12 22.04
N TYR A 186 -22.41 19.91 22.19
CA TYR A 186 -23.08 18.77 22.84
C TYR A 186 -22.32 18.38 24.11
N GLY A 187 -22.50 19.17 25.18
CA GLY A 187 -21.86 18.93 26.48
C GLY A 187 -22.15 17.52 27.07
N ASP A 188 -21.45 17.17 28.08
CA ASP A 188 -21.55 16.08 29.06
C ASP A 188 -21.64 14.61 28.56
N LEU A 189 -22.40 14.25 27.53
CA LEU A 189 -22.45 12.89 26.96
C LEU A 189 -21.20 12.53 26.13
N LEU A 190 -20.51 13.55 25.65
CA LEU A 190 -19.31 13.41 24.85
C LEU A 190 -18.03 13.19 25.66
N LYS A 191 -18.01 13.58 26.93
CA LYS A 191 -16.80 13.50 27.76
C LYS A 191 -16.38 12.03 28.01
N GLU A 192 -17.33 11.18 28.28
CA GLU A 192 -17.07 9.76 28.57
C GLU A 192 -16.67 8.96 27.31
N HIS A 193 -17.25 9.32 26.15
CA HIS A 193 -16.84 8.75 24.85
C HIS A 193 -15.58 9.40 24.27
N LEU A 194 -15.34 10.69 24.54
CA LEU A 194 -14.16 11.42 24.09
C LEU A 194 -12.89 10.98 24.82
N ASP A 195 -12.95 10.76 26.13
CA ASP A 195 -11.79 10.32 26.91
C ASP A 195 -11.32 8.95 26.44
N GLY A 196 -12.22 8.00 26.13
CA GLY A 196 -11.88 6.70 25.57
C GLY A 196 -11.36 6.78 24.13
N TYR A 197 -11.98 7.60 23.29
CA TYR A 197 -11.62 7.74 21.88
C TYR A 197 -10.34 8.56 21.66
N VAL A 198 -10.17 9.65 22.44
CA VAL A 198 -8.93 10.44 22.48
C VAL A 198 -7.79 9.60 23.04
N GLU A 199 -8.03 8.82 24.10
CA GLU A 199 -7.04 7.92 24.66
C GLU A 199 -6.65 6.84 23.66
N GLU A 200 -7.56 6.30 22.88
CA GLU A 200 -7.29 5.29 21.87
C GLU A 200 -6.55 5.85 20.65
N ILE A 201 -6.96 7.01 20.12
CA ILE A 201 -6.29 7.66 18.98
C ILE A 201 -4.96 8.30 19.41
N VAL A 202 -4.96 9.02 20.53
CA VAL A 202 -3.72 9.60 21.07
C VAL A 202 -2.79 8.49 21.52
N ARG A 203 -3.26 7.43 22.14
CA ARG A 203 -2.44 6.29 22.55
C ARG A 203 -1.91 5.50 21.36
N LYS A 204 -2.71 5.20 20.33
CA LYS A 204 -2.26 4.51 19.11
C LYS A 204 -1.36 5.41 18.25
N LYS A 205 -1.71 6.68 18.04
CA LYS A 205 -0.95 7.59 17.16
C LYS A 205 0.20 8.30 17.87
N TYR A 206 0.10 8.57 19.17
CA TYR A 206 1.21 9.03 19.99
C TYR A 206 2.13 7.91 20.46
N HIS A 207 1.68 6.68 20.43
CA HIS A 207 2.58 5.55 20.67
C HIS A 207 3.69 5.51 19.61
N ILE A 208 3.39 5.85 18.37
CA ILE A 208 4.38 5.98 17.28
C ILE A 208 5.35 7.13 17.54
N LEU A 209 4.87 8.24 18.09
CA LEU A 209 5.71 9.36 18.50
C LEU A 209 6.39 9.12 19.86
N LYS A 210 5.89 8.20 20.69
CA LYS A 210 6.36 7.88 22.04
C LYS A 210 7.14 6.58 22.16
N THR A 211 7.01 5.65 21.25
CA THR A 211 8.03 4.69 20.83
C THR A 211 9.16 5.38 20.06
N SER A 212 9.10 6.65 20.06
CA SER A 212 9.99 7.72 19.68
C SER A 212 11.38 7.63 20.27
N ASP A 213 11.66 6.82 21.22
CA ASP A 213 13.04 6.51 21.54
C ASP A 213 13.73 5.92 20.29
N ASN A 214 13.05 5.07 19.55
CA ASN A 214 13.59 4.55 18.30
C ASN A 214 13.60 5.59 17.17
N PHE A 215 12.55 6.38 16.97
CA PHE A 215 12.50 7.39 15.90
C PHE A 215 13.56 8.47 16.07
N TYR A 216 13.75 8.97 17.27
CA TYR A 216 14.78 9.99 17.56
C TYR A 216 16.20 9.43 17.45
N ILE A 217 16.42 8.19 17.86
CA ILE A 217 17.70 7.50 17.71
C ILE A 217 18.02 7.36 16.23
N TYR A 218 17.11 6.76 15.43
CA TYR A 218 17.33 6.60 13.99
C TYR A 218 17.50 7.93 13.27
N LYS A 219 16.72 8.95 13.61
CA LYS A 219 16.88 10.30 13.03
C LYS A 219 18.25 10.89 13.30
N THR A 220 18.75 10.73 14.51
CA THR A 220 20.07 11.24 14.89
C THR A 220 21.16 10.48 14.17
N ASP A 221 21.06 9.15 14.15
CA ASP A 221 22.04 8.28 13.48
C ASP A 221 22.03 8.47 11.95
N ILE A 222 20.85 8.65 11.33
CA ILE A 222 20.72 8.97 9.90
C ILE A 222 21.44 10.28 9.61
N LYS A 223 21.19 11.34 10.37
CA LYS A 223 21.83 12.64 10.18
C LYS A 223 23.35 12.57 10.34
N GLU A 224 23.80 11.84 11.33
CA GLU A 224 25.24 11.67 11.55
C GLU A 224 25.88 10.83 10.42
N CYS A 225 25.20 9.78 9.96
CA CYS A 225 25.65 8.96 8.85
C CYS A 225 25.75 9.79 7.54
N LEU A 226 24.73 10.59 7.23
CA LEU A 226 24.73 11.49 6.06
C LEU A 226 25.85 12.51 6.14
N ARG A 227 26.04 13.14 7.32
CA ARG A 227 27.12 14.10 7.54
C ARG A 227 28.49 13.47 7.31
N GLN A 228 28.76 12.31 7.89
CA GLN A 228 30.03 11.61 7.75
C GLN A 228 30.33 11.21 6.30
N MET A 229 29.31 10.75 5.55
CA MET A 229 29.47 10.45 4.12
C MET A 229 29.74 11.70 3.29
N ARG A 230 29.11 12.82 3.64
CA ARG A 230 29.25 14.09 2.94
C ARG A 230 30.60 14.77 3.18
N ASP A 231 31.14 14.63 4.41
CA ASP A 231 32.42 15.22 4.81
C ASP A 231 33.63 14.38 4.33
N ASP A 232 33.42 13.17 3.81
CA ASP A 232 34.46 12.27 3.33
C ASP A 232 34.64 12.39 1.79
N GLU A 233 35.47 13.37 1.38
CA GLU A 233 35.74 13.63 -0.05
C GLU A 233 36.35 12.42 -0.76
N GLU A 234 37.21 11.65 -0.10
CA GLU A 234 37.85 10.47 -0.68
C GLU A 234 36.83 9.35 -0.95
N TRP A 235 35.92 9.16 -0.02
CA TRP A 235 34.81 8.21 -0.17
C TRP A 235 33.87 8.62 -1.30
N ILE A 236 33.49 9.90 -1.38
CA ILE A 236 32.64 10.45 -2.46
C ILE A 236 33.25 10.18 -3.83
N GLU A 237 34.56 10.47 -4.00
CA GLU A 237 35.20 10.27 -5.29
C GLU A 237 35.28 8.78 -5.67
N LYS A 238 35.53 7.89 -4.72
CA LYS A 238 35.45 6.44 -4.95
C LYS A 238 34.07 5.98 -5.42
N ILE A 239 33.01 6.55 -4.85
CA ILE A 239 31.63 6.22 -5.29
C ILE A 239 31.37 6.77 -6.70
N ARG A 240 31.81 7.98 -7.01
CA ARG A 240 31.72 8.56 -8.36
C ARG A 240 32.45 7.73 -9.42
N GLU A 241 33.68 7.30 -9.12
CA GLU A 241 34.44 6.44 -10.02
C GLU A 241 33.71 5.13 -10.30
N ARG A 242 33.09 4.52 -9.30
CA ARG A 242 32.29 3.30 -9.45
C ARG A 242 31.04 3.54 -10.26
N ALA A 243 30.33 4.62 -10.00
CA ALA A 243 29.14 4.99 -10.79
C ALA A 243 29.48 5.14 -12.27
N ARG A 244 30.59 5.82 -12.58
CA ARG A 244 31.11 5.94 -13.96
C ARG A 244 31.47 4.57 -14.57
N ALA A 245 32.12 3.70 -13.79
CA ALA A 245 32.52 2.35 -14.24
C ALA A 245 31.31 1.45 -14.52
N THR A 246 30.20 1.64 -13.82
CA THR A 246 28.95 0.90 -14.04
C THR A 246 28.01 1.55 -15.06
N GLY A 247 28.40 2.68 -15.63
CA GLY A 247 27.59 3.42 -16.62
C GLY A 247 26.37 4.11 -15.99
N ASP A 248 26.39 4.37 -14.69
CA ASP A 248 25.34 5.14 -14.01
C ASP A 248 25.50 6.62 -14.36
N THR A 249 24.56 7.14 -15.15
CA THR A 249 24.53 8.55 -15.62
C THR A 249 23.44 9.37 -14.91
N GLY A 250 22.88 8.83 -13.83
CA GLY A 250 21.85 9.51 -13.03
C GLY A 250 22.41 10.62 -12.14
N GLU A 251 21.68 10.90 -11.08
CA GLU A 251 22.02 11.92 -10.08
C GLU A 251 23.38 11.63 -9.41
N ASP A 252 24.14 12.69 -9.10
CA ASP A 252 25.39 12.56 -8.36
C ASP A 252 25.16 12.10 -6.92
N VAL A 253 26.18 11.48 -6.32
CA VAL A 253 26.12 11.00 -4.95
C VAL A 253 25.78 12.10 -3.94
N LEU A 254 26.37 13.31 -4.10
CA LEU A 254 26.08 14.45 -3.22
C LEU A 254 24.65 14.95 -3.38
N GLU A 255 24.12 14.99 -4.60
CA GLU A 255 22.73 15.36 -4.87
C GLU A 255 21.76 14.39 -4.17
N LEU A 256 22.03 13.08 -4.25
CA LEU A 256 21.22 12.07 -3.57
C LEU A 256 21.30 12.20 -2.05
N LEU A 257 22.48 12.45 -1.48
CA LEU A 257 22.65 12.66 -0.04
C LEU A 257 21.94 13.93 0.46
N ASP A 258 21.90 14.98 -0.35
CA ASP A 258 21.22 16.24 -0.02
C ASP A 258 19.69 16.13 -0.08
N MET A 259 19.18 15.21 -0.89
CA MET A 259 17.73 14.97 -1.02
C MET A 259 17.17 14.05 0.05
N ILE A 260 17.99 13.23 0.73
CA ILE A 260 17.60 12.34 1.82
C ILE A 260 17.51 13.09 3.15
#